data_1ce6a82c7f24e209b5bbec39de35bf39
#
_entry.id   1ce6a82c7f24e209b5bbec39de35bf39
#
_cell.length_a   1.000
_cell.length_b   1.000
_cell.length_c   1.000
_cell.angle_alpha   90.00
_cell.angle_beta   90.00
_cell.angle_gamma   90.00
#
_symmetry.space_group_name_H-M   'P 1'
#
loop_
_entity.id
_entity.type
_entity.pdbx_description
1 polymer ?
#
loop_
_entity_poly.entity_id
_entity_poly.type
_entity_poly.pdbx_seq_one_letter_code
_entity_poly.pdbx_strand_id
1 'polypeptide(L)'
;MKKLSIYILTLAASVFAACEKPYDYSKWYEDTEEDGGQEIVNDVKDFDLSVMCFNVKNSNDDKGTVNSWDNRRAGVYAMLKDKKPPVAGLQECFHSQKNDILKNCPSYQAYAIARDSGSATSGGGETCAIIYNADSLTIINSGTFWLSATPDKVSTGWGASIRRIASWAVFEKNATGQRFFFINTHLDHQVEAAKVNGIALIKEKIAQLNTANHPVVLTGDFNSEPTQAWMVSLNEMLGDCRKDAPLTDNFSTSHGYGKKNQLIDHIYYKDFTPLSYETIRNKWSGVTYISDHYPIMAKFNFVEQSNNSEGE
;
A
#
# COMPACT_ATOMS: atom_id res chain seq x y z
N MET A 1 6.50 -42.90 58.78
CA MET A 1 6.82 -42.53 57.34
C MET A 1 5.49 -42.19 56.65
N LYS A 2 5.17 -40.92 56.52
CA LYS A 2 3.94 -40.44 55.85
C LYS A 2 4.26 -40.15 54.41
N LYS A 3 3.57 -40.82 53.47
CA LYS A 3 3.67 -40.56 52.01
C LYS A 3 2.86 -39.33 51.72
N LEU A 4 3.53 -38.33 51.13
CA LEU A 4 2.91 -37.10 50.62
C LEU A 4 2.54 -37.35 49.16
N SER A 5 1.27 -37.40 48.84
CA SER A 5 0.77 -37.47 47.45
C SER A 5 0.64 -36.05 46.90
N ILE A 6 1.44 -35.77 45.88
CA ILE A 6 1.35 -34.53 45.13
C ILE A 6 0.31 -34.72 44.01
N TYR A 7 -0.80 -33.99 44.06
CA TYR A 7 -1.74 -33.88 42.97
C TYR A 7 -1.24 -32.78 42.01
N ILE A 8 -0.86 -33.19 40.81
CA ILE A 8 -0.61 -32.27 39.70
C ILE A 8 -1.96 -31.98 39.08
N LEU A 9 -2.41 -30.75 39.22
CA LEU A 9 -3.60 -30.23 38.55
C LEU A 9 -3.15 -29.79 37.13
N THR A 10 -3.42 -30.57 36.12
CA THR A 10 -3.24 -30.16 34.71
C THR A 10 -4.43 -29.30 34.29
N LEU A 11 -4.21 -28.00 34.21
CA LEU A 11 -5.14 -27.06 33.58
C LEU A 11 -5.07 -27.23 32.08
N ALA A 12 -6.03 -27.92 31.48
CA ALA A 12 -6.21 -27.96 30.05
C ALA A 12 -6.80 -26.62 29.61
N ALA A 13 -5.95 -25.74 29.10
CA ALA A 13 -6.39 -24.57 28.34
C ALA A 13 -6.91 -25.04 26.96
N SER A 14 -8.23 -25.13 26.81
CA SER A 14 -8.87 -25.29 25.52
C SER A 14 -8.75 -23.99 24.74
N VAL A 15 -7.71 -23.90 23.89
CA VAL A 15 -7.62 -22.87 22.86
C VAL A 15 -8.65 -23.25 21.81
N PHE A 16 -9.78 -22.58 21.79
CA PHE A 16 -10.67 -22.56 20.65
C PHE A 16 -9.96 -21.78 19.53
N ALA A 17 -9.18 -22.48 18.71
CA ALA A 17 -8.81 -21.99 17.40
C ALA A 17 -10.09 -22.01 16.56
N ALA A 18 -10.72 -20.86 16.39
CA ALA A 18 -11.66 -20.66 15.31
C ALA A 18 -10.84 -20.80 14.02
N CYS A 19 -10.85 -21.99 13.41
CA CYS A 19 -10.38 -22.19 12.05
C CYS A 19 -11.37 -21.46 11.15
N GLU A 20 -11.19 -20.15 10.95
CA GLU A 20 -11.73 -19.51 9.76
C GLU A 20 -11.09 -20.21 8.56
N LYS A 21 -11.93 -20.78 7.69
CA LYS A 21 -11.45 -21.38 6.45
C LYS A 21 -10.62 -20.32 5.72
N PRO A 22 -9.42 -20.68 5.22
CA PRO A 22 -8.64 -19.72 4.43
C PRO A 22 -9.54 -19.18 3.30
N TYR A 23 -9.54 -17.88 3.14
CA TYR A 23 -10.33 -17.22 2.10
C TYR A 23 -9.91 -17.78 0.74
N ASP A 24 -10.88 -18.23 -0.04
CA ASP A 24 -10.64 -18.82 -1.35
C ASP A 24 -10.46 -17.71 -2.39
N TYR A 25 -9.23 -17.33 -2.62
CA TYR A 25 -8.87 -16.36 -3.66
C TYR A 25 -8.99 -16.93 -5.09
N SER A 26 -9.24 -18.22 -5.29
CA SER A 26 -9.37 -18.82 -6.62
C SER A 26 -10.54 -18.23 -7.42
N LYS A 27 -11.55 -17.71 -6.74
CA LYS A 27 -12.68 -17.03 -7.36
C LYS A 27 -12.37 -15.62 -7.91
N TRP A 28 -11.16 -15.12 -7.66
CA TRP A 28 -10.72 -13.78 -8.03
C TRP A 28 -9.95 -13.73 -9.35
N TYR A 29 -9.71 -14.89 -9.98
CA TYR A 29 -8.90 -15.03 -11.21
C TYR A 29 -9.74 -15.38 -12.44
N GLU A 30 -10.92 -14.81 -12.59
CA GLU A 30 -11.62 -14.87 -13.87
C GLU A 30 -11.19 -13.68 -14.75
N ASP A 31 -10.01 -13.82 -15.36
CA ASP A 31 -9.61 -12.94 -16.46
C ASP A 31 -10.35 -13.40 -17.71
N THR A 32 -11.53 -12.89 -17.92
CA THR A 32 -12.16 -12.92 -19.22
C THR A 32 -11.56 -11.79 -20.05
N GLU A 33 -10.76 -12.14 -21.06
CA GLU A 33 -10.20 -11.21 -22.08
C GLU A 33 -11.31 -10.53 -22.92
N GLU A 34 -12.55 -10.62 -22.55
CA GLU A 34 -13.63 -9.91 -23.21
C GLU A 34 -13.91 -8.60 -22.46
N ASP A 35 -13.73 -7.51 -23.19
CA ASP A 35 -14.05 -6.11 -22.89
C ASP A 35 -15.57 -5.94 -22.60
N GLY A 36 -16.03 -6.53 -21.52
CA GLY A 36 -17.40 -6.58 -21.05
C GLY A 36 -17.51 -6.67 -19.53
N GLY A 37 -16.40 -6.59 -18.81
CA GLY A 37 -16.40 -6.47 -17.35
C GLY A 37 -17.15 -5.20 -16.98
N GLN A 38 -18.23 -5.36 -16.24
CA GLN A 38 -19.00 -4.25 -15.67
C GLN A 38 -17.99 -3.33 -14.97
N GLU A 39 -17.76 -2.14 -15.53
CA GLU A 39 -17.16 -1.05 -14.77
C GLU A 39 -17.97 -1.00 -13.47
N ILE A 40 -17.34 -1.41 -12.36
CA ILE A 40 -17.90 -1.09 -11.06
C ILE A 40 -17.82 0.41 -11.01
N VAL A 41 -18.89 1.08 -11.42
CA VAL A 41 -19.04 2.52 -11.25
C VAL A 41 -18.97 2.70 -9.74
N ASN A 42 -17.79 3.06 -9.27
CA ASN A 42 -17.50 3.23 -7.86
C ASN A 42 -18.19 4.54 -7.41
N ASP A 43 -19.53 4.51 -7.37
CA ASP A 43 -20.40 5.66 -7.11
C ASP A 43 -20.48 6.00 -5.61
N VAL A 44 -19.51 5.54 -4.80
CA VAL A 44 -19.39 5.98 -3.41
C VAL A 44 -19.02 7.46 -3.42
N LYS A 45 -20.00 8.32 -3.18
CA LYS A 45 -19.84 9.78 -3.18
C LYS A 45 -19.52 10.33 -1.80
N ASP A 46 -19.97 9.63 -0.77
CA ASP A 46 -19.80 10.02 0.63
C ASP A 46 -18.72 9.16 1.28
N PHE A 47 -17.56 9.75 1.48
CA PHE A 47 -16.39 9.10 2.09
C PHE A 47 -15.46 10.15 2.70
N ASP A 48 -14.74 9.75 3.73
CA ASP A 48 -13.80 10.64 4.43
C ASP A 48 -12.44 10.73 3.78
N LEU A 49 -11.94 9.63 3.23
CA LEU A 49 -10.60 9.51 2.67
C LEU A 49 -10.60 8.56 1.47
N SER A 50 -9.94 8.97 0.39
CA SER A 50 -9.54 8.03 -0.65
C SER A 50 -8.02 7.94 -0.73
N VAL A 51 -7.51 6.76 -1.03
CA VAL A 51 -6.07 6.51 -1.14
C VAL A 51 -5.78 5.73 -2.41
N MET A 52 -4.61 5.96 -3.00
CA MET A 52 -4.15 5.24 -4.18
C MET A 52 -2.83 4.52 -3.89
N CYS A 53 -2.65 3.34 -4.48
CA CYS A 53 -1.36 2.66 -4.60
C CYS A 53 -1.04 2.51 -6.08
N PHE A 54 0.17 2.88 -6.51
CA PHE A 54 0.52 2.84 -7.90
C PHE A 54 2.02 2.60 -8.13
N ASN A 55 2.38 1.42 -8.61
CA ASN A 55 3.69 1.20 -9.19
C ASN A 55 3.76 1.92 -10.54
N VAL A 56 4.51 3.03 -10.61
CA VAL A 56 4.59 3.89 -11.80
C VAL A 56 5.51 3.36 -12.88
N LYS A 57 6.15 2.22 -12.66
CA LYS A 57 7.26 1.67 -13.46
C LYS A 57 8.40 2.67 -13.65
N ASN A 58 9.58 2.31 -13.27
CA ASN A 58 10.73 3.20 -13.34
C ASN A 58 11.07 3.62 -14.78
N SER A 59 11.66 4.80 -14.92
CA SER A 59 11.91 5.43 -16.21
C SER A 59 13.13 4.86 -16.97
N ASN A 60 13.90 3.95 -16.36
CA ASN A 60 15.12 3.42 -16.96
C ASN A 60 14.89 2.12 -17.73
N ASP A 61 14.04 1.23 -17.23
CA ASP A 61 13.86 -0.13 -17.77
C ASP A 61 13.28 -0.12 -19.18
N ASP A 62 12.31 0.76 -19.45
CA ASP A 62 11.60 0.83 -20.74
C ASP A 62 12.12 1.94 -21.64
N LYS A 63 13.32 2.47 -21.38
CA LYS A 63 13.90 3.59 -22.13
C LYS A 63 14.05 3.26 -23.61
N GLY A 64 13.54 4.14 -24.45
CA GLY A 64 13.58 3.97 -25.91
C GLY A 64 12.52 3.02 -26.49
N THR A 65 11.63 2.47 -25.66
CA THR A 65 10.49 1.65 -26.11
C THR A 65 9.19 2.47 -26.17
N VAL A 66 8.13 1.85 -26.69
CA VAL A 66 6.77 2.44 -26.68
C VAL A 66 6.24 2.65 -25.26
N ASN A 67 6.76 1.91 -24.29
CA ASN A 67 6.39 1.95 -22.89
C ASN A 67 7.29 2.89 -22.05
N SER A 68 8.17 3.65 -22.68
CA SER A 68 9.05 4.59 -21.98
C SER A 68 8.25 5.62 -21.17
N TRP A 69 8.84 6.12 -20.09
CA TRP A 69 8.23 7.17 -19.26
C TRP A 69 7.74 8.35 -20.09
N ASP A 70 8.54 8.80 -21.07
CA ASP A 70 8.18 9.91 -21.94
C ASP A 70 6.89 9.69 -22.72
N ASN A 71 6.61 8.45 -23.12
CA ASN A 71 5.41 8.09 -23.86
C ASN A 71 4.17 7.93 -22.97
N ARG A 72 4.32 7.48 -21.70
CA ARG A 72 3.20 7.15 -20.82
C ARG A 72 2.90 8.20 -19.74
N ARG A 73 3.83 9.12 -19.46
CA ARG A 73 3.68 10.12 -18.39
C ARG A 73 2.45 11.02 -18.55
N ALA A 74 2.05 11.36 -19.78
CA ALA A 74 0.85 12.16 -20.03
C ALA A 74 -0.42 11.45 -19.52
N GLY A 75 -0.50 10.13 -19.67
CA GLY A 75 -1.59 9.32 -19.12
C GLY A 75 -1.57 9.29 -17.59
N VAL A 76 -0.38 9.21 -16.97
CA VAL A 76 -0.24 9.28 -15.50
C VAL A 76 -0.79 10.62 -14.96
N TYR A 77 -0.42 11.73 -15.61
CA TYR A 77 -0.92 13.05 -15.20
C TYR A 77 -2.43 13.19 -15.37
N ALA A 78 -2.97 12.68 -16.48
CA ALA A 78 -4.41 12.71 -16.76
C ALA A 78 -5.17 11.88 -15.71
N MET A 79 -4.70 10.70 -15.38
CA MET A 79 -5.26 9.83 -14.35
C MET A 79 -5.27 10.53 -12.99
N LEU A 80 -4.15 11.11 -12.55
CA LEU A 80 -4.07 11.82 -11.28
C LEU A 80 -5.00 13.05 -11.21
N LYS A 81 -5.17 13.77 -12.34
CA LYS A 81 -6.07 14.91 -12.44
C LYS A 81 -7.55 14.51 -12.43
N ASP A 82 -7.88 13.33 -12.90
CA ASP A 82 -9.24 12.80 -12.91
C ASP A 82 -9.61 12.17 -11.56
N LYS A 83 -8.82 11.21 -11.10
CA LYS A 83 -9.08 10.45 -9.85
C LYS A 83 -8.84 11.28 -8.59
N LYS A 84 -7.95 12.25 -8.63
CA LYS A 84 -7.63 13.23 -7.55
C LYS A 84 -7.49 12.59 -6.17
N PRO A 85 -6.71 11.50 -6.00
CA PRO A 85 -6.54 10.91 -4.67
C PRO A 85 -5.91 11.95 -3.73
N PRO A 86 -6.44 12.18 -2.51
CA PRO A 86 -5.79 13.04 -1.52
C PRO A 86 -4.38 12.59 -1.18
N VAL A 87 -4.11 11.28 -1.22
CA VAL A 87 -2.79 10.68 -1.01
C VAL A 87 -2.59 9.47 -1.92
N ALA A 88 -1.37 9.31 -2.45
CA ALA A 88 -0.98 8.12 -3.19
C ALA A 88 0.43 7.66 -2.82
N GLY A 89 0.58 6.34 -2.63
CA GLY A 89 1.87 5.65 -2.54
C GLY A 89 2.34 5.23 -3.93
N LEU A 90 3.51 5.72 -4.34
CA LEU A 90 4.11 5.39 -5.64
C LEU A 90 5.31 4.48 -5.43
N GLN A 91 5.40 3.38 -6.20
CA GLN A 91 6.55 2.48 -6.21
C GLN A 91 7.31 2.65 -7.52
N GLU A 92 8.57 2.24 -7.58
CA GLU A 92 9.51 2.40 -8.69
C GLU A 92 9.72 3.86 -9.15
N CYS A 93 9.33 4.82 -8.34
CA CYS A 93 9.34 6.23 -8.70
C CYS A 93 10.74 6.86 -8.51
N PHE A 94 11.41 7.21 -9.60
CA PHE A 94 12.62 8.04 -9.51
C PHE A 94 12.27 9.50 -9.18
N HIS A 95 13.22 10.23 -8.60
CA HIS A 95 13.04 11.67 -8.34
C HIS A 95 12.69 12.47 -9.60
N SER A 96 13.21 12.09 -10.77
CA SER A 96 12.83 12.71 -12.05
C SER A 96 11.35 12.53 -12.37
N GLN A 97 10.82 11.30 -12.21
CA GLN A 97 9.40 11.01 -12.43
C GLN A 97 8.52 11.74 -11.42
N LYS A 98 8.90 11.73 -10.13
CA LYS A 98 8.23 12.52 -9.09
C LYS A 98 8.18 14.01 -9.47
N ASN A 99 9.30 14.58 -9.89
CA ASN A 99 9.36 16.00 -10.27
C ASN A 99 8.49 16.30 -11.50
N ASP A 100 8.45 15.40 -12.48
CA ASP A 100 7.55 15.51 -13.65
C ASP A 100 6.08 15.50 -13.22
N ILE A 101 5.71 14.60 -12.30
CA ILE A 101 4.35 14.52 -11.74
C ILE A 101 4.00 15.84 -11.04
N LEU A 102 4.83 16.31 -10.13
CA LEU A 102 4.56 17.54 -9.36
C LEU A 102 4.47 18.77 -10.28
N LYS A 103 5.32 18.85 -11.32
CA LYS A 103 5.26 19.95 -12.30
C LYS A 103 3.95 19.97 -13.07
N ASN A 104 3.38 18.80 -13.40
CA ASN A 104 2.17 18.69 -14.22
C ASN A 104 0.88 18.55 -13.39
N CYS A 105 1.00 18.27 -12.09
CA CYS A 105 -0.10 18.16 -11.12
C CYS A 105 0.24 19.04 -9.90
N PRO A 106 0.19 20.39 -10.02
CA PRO A 106 0.76 21.32 -9.04
C PRO A 106 0.03 21.37 -7.69
N SER A 107 -1.17 20.79 -7.57
CA SER A 107 -1.85 20.60 -6.28
C SER A 107 -1.19 19.55 -5.39
N TYR A 108 -0.30 18.72 -5.96
CA TYR A 108 0.42 17.70 -5.19
C TYR A 108 1.76 18.19 -4.69
N GLN A 109 2.09 17.75 -3.48
CA GLN A 109 3.42 17.74 -2.90
C GLN A 109 3.88 16.29 -2.71
N ALA A 110 5.14 16.07 -2.33
CA ALA A 110 5.66 14.73 -2.15
C ALA A 110 6.66 14.64 -1.00
N TYR A 111 6.61 13.50 -0.30
CA TYR A 111 7.70 12.97 0.50
C TYR A 111 8.35 11.80 -0.23
N ALA A 112 9.65 11.83 -0.45
CA ALA A 112 10.35 10.78 -1.20
C ALA A 112 11.84 10.73 -0.82
N ILE A 113 12.32 9.54 -0.47
CA ILE A 113 13.74 9.27 -0.17
C ILE A 113 14.22 8.17 -1.12
N ALA A 114 15.35 8.38 -1.75
CA ALA A 114 15.96 7.41 -2.67
C ALA A 114 16.58 6.24 -1.91
N ARG A 115 16.23 5.01 -2.29
CA ARG A 115 16.61 3.78 -1.57
C ARG A 115 18.10 3.51 -1.52
N ASP A 116 18.87 3.96 -2.53
CA ASP A 116 20.30 3.64 -2.64
C ASP A 116 21.22 4.70 -2.06
N SER A 117 20.72 5.92 -1.83
CA SER A 117 21.54 7.03 -1.31
C SER A 117 20.99 7.69 -0.05
N GLY A 118 19.70 7.51 0.27
CA GLY A 118 19.03 8.30 1.29
C GLY A 118 18.75 9.75 0.88
N SER A 119 18.95 10.11 -0.38
CA SER A 119 18.70 11.47 -0.88
C SER A 119 17.20 11.78 -0.99
N ALA A 120 16.82 12.98 -0.60
CA ALA A 120 15.46 13.49 -0.73
C ALA A 120 15.20 14.22 -2.08
N THR A 121 16.24 14.52 -2.84
CA THR A 121 16.13 15.45 -3.97
C THR A 121 16.53 14.87 -5.32
N SER A 122 17.56 14.03 -5.37
CA SER A 122 18.12 13.56 -6.65
C SER A 122 18.89 12.26 -6.50
N GLY A 123 19.01 11.51 -7.60
CA GLY A 123 19.84 10.30 -7.72
C GLY A 123 19.44 9.18 -6.74
N GLY A 124 20.31 8.16 -6.66
CA GLY A 124 20.26 7.15 -5.61
C GLY A 124 19.11 6.13 -5.70
N GLY A 125 18.69 5.78 -6.91
CA GLY A 125 17.69 4.71 -7.11
C GLY A 125 16.24 5.18 -7.00
N GLU A 126 15.35 4.22 -6.95
CA GLU A 126 13.92 4.42 -6.82
C GLU A 126 13.53 4.88 -5.42
N THR A 127 12.36 5.47 -5.33
CA THR A 127 11.72 5.84 -4.05
C THR A 127 10.42 5.05 -3.87
N CYS A 128 9.97 4.89 -2.62
CA CYS A 128 8.58 4.65 -2.29
C CYS A 128 7.95 6.02 -1.99
N ALA A 129 7.70 6.81 -3.04
CA ALA A 129 7.21 8.18 -2.86
C ALA A 129 5.80 8.19 -2.30
N ILE A 130 5.51 9.18 -1.48
CA ILE A 130 4.15 9.52 -1.04
C ILE A 130 3.83 10.88 -1.64
N ILE A 131 2.91 10.94 -2.60
CA ILE A 131 2.38 12.21 -3.11
C ILE A 131 1.05 12.51 -2.43
N TYR A 132 0.78 13.77 -2.14
CA TYR A 132 -0.44 14.18 -1.45
C TYR A 132 -0.92 15.56 -1.93
N ASN A 133 -2.22 15.75 -1.95
CA ASN A 133 -2.84 17.03 -2.27
C ASN A 133 -2.73 17.95 -1.05
N ALA A 134 -1.94 19.03 -1.17
CA ALA A 134 -1.66 19.97 -0.09
C ALA A 134 -2.89 20.81 0.32
N ASP A 135 -3.90 20.94 -0.54
CA ASP A 135 -5.17 21.59 -0.18
C ASP A 135 -5.99 20.71 0.77
N SER A 136 -5.80 19.39 0.73
CA SER A 136 -6.57 18.42 1.51
C SER A 136 -5.85 17.93 2.75
N LEU A 137 -4.51 17.81 2.68
CA LEU A 137 -3.69 17.13 3.68
C LEU A 137 -2.44 17.94 4.04
N THR A 138 -2.08 17.89 5.32
CA THR A 138 -0.80 18.40 5.84
C THR A 138 0.01 17.26 6.44
N ILE A 139 1.30 17.15 6.11
CA ILE A 139 2.23 16.24 6.78
C ILE A 139 2.58 16.80 8.16
N ILE A 140 2.31 16.03 9.21
CA ILE A 140 2.68 16.34 10.59
C ILE A 140 4.05 15.75 10.93
N ASN A 141 4.31 14.54 10.46
CA ASN A 141 5.58 13.84 10.63
C ASN A 141 5.78 12.85 9.48
N SER A 142 7.04 12.56 9.12
CA SER A 142 7.35 11.61 8.06
C SER A 142 8.75 11.02 8.20
N GLY A 143 8.98 9.88 7.58
CA GLY A 143 10.27 9.22 7.57
C GLY A 143 10.35 8.07 6.57
N THR A 144 11.55 7.51 6.46
CA THR A 144 11.83 6.33 5.65
C THR A 144 12.74 5.40 6.41
N PHE A 145 12.50 4.11 6.31
CA PHE A 145 13.38 3.08 6.84
C PHE A 145 13.68 2.02 5.78
N TRP A 146 14.86 1.43 5.87
CA TRP A 146 15.30 0.35 5.00
C TRP A 146 14.79 -0.99 5.51
N LEU A 147 14.31 -1.82 4.59
CA LEU A 147 13.89 -3.18 4.91
C LEU A 147 15.13 -4.07 5.08
N SER A 148 15.73 -3.97 6.26
CA SER A 148 16.95 -4.67 6.65
C SER A 148 17.08 -4.76 8.16
N ALA A 149 18.08 -5.48 8.65
CA ALA A 149 18.44 -5.54 10.07
C ALA A 149 18.98 -4.20 10.62
N THR A 150 19.28 -3.22 9.75
CA THR A 150 19.71 -1.87 10.13
C THR A 150 18.82 -0.82 9.45
N PRO A 151 17.55 -0.70 9.88
CA PRO A 151 16.52 0.06 9.17
C PRO A 151 16.81 1.58 9.09
N ASP A 152 17.60 2.10 9.99
CA ASP A 152 17.90 3.55 10.05
C ASP A 152 19.11 3.97 9.18
N LYS A 153 19.63 3.02 8.37
CA LYS A 153 20.78 3.25 7.47
C LYS A 153 20.46 2.71 6.07
N VAL A 154 21.07 3.34 5.06
CA VAL A 154 21.09 2.79 3.70
C VAL A 154 21.69 1.40 3.73
N SER A 155 20.87 0.38 3.58
CA SER A 155 21.29 -1.02 3.74
C SER A 155 20.43 -1.97 2.93
N THR A 156 20.93 -3.20 2.74
CA THR A 156 20.22 -4.29 2.07
C THR A 156 19.95 -5.39 3.09
N GLY A 157 18.77 -5.95 3.11
CA GLY A 157 18.37 -6.95 4.11
C GLY A 157 18.21 -8.36 3.57
N TRP A 158 18.51 -9.33 4.41
CA TRP A 158 18.06 -10.72 4.32
C TRP A 158 18.30 -11.42 2.97
N GLY A 159 19.47 -11.14 2.35
CA GLY A 159 19.87 -11.77 1.09
C GLY A 159 19.31 -11.12 -0.18
N ALA A 160 18.55 -10.05 -0.07
CA ALA A 160 18.11 -9.28 -1.23
C ALA A 160 19.32 -8.67 -1.97
N SER A 161 19.24 -8.61 -3.29
CA SER A 161 20.25 -7.93 -4.14
C SER A 161 19.99 -6.43 -4.27
N ILE A 162 18.76 -6.01 -4.03
CA ILE A 162 18.27 -4.64 -4.19
C ILE A 162 17.81 -4.11 -2.84
N ARG A 163 18.17 -2.86 -2.52
CA ARG A 163 17.66 -2.20 -1.32
C ARG A 163 16.17 -1.97 -1.44
N ARG A 164 15.44 -2.24 -0.36
CA ARG A 164 14.01 -1.96 -0.25
C ARG A 164 13.75 -1.05 0.94
N ILE A 165 12.77 -0.20 0.80
CA ILE A 165 12.41 0.80 1.81
C ILE A 165 10.90 0.83 2.02
N ALA A 166 10.51 1.36 3.19
CA ALA A 166 9.17 1.86 3.42
C ALA A 166 9.24 3.33 3.83
N SER A 167 8.45 4.16 3.16
CA SER A 167 8.25 5.57 3.51
C SER A 167 6.93 5.74 4.24
N TRP A 168 6.87 6.60 5.24
CA TRP A 168 5.68 6.83 6.04
C TRP A 168 5.44 8.31 6.30
N ALA A 169 4.19 8.66 6.58
CA ALA A 169 3.80 9.98 7.03
C ALA A 169 2.59 9.91 7.97
N VAL A 170 2.55 10.77 8.97
CA VAL A 170 1.32 11.13 9.68
C VAL A 170 0.73 12.32 8.96
N PHE A 171 -0.48 12.15 8.46
CA PHE A 171 -1.25 13.20 7.82
C PHE A 171 -2.33 13.75 8.74
N GLU A 172 -2.62 15.03 8.58
CA GLU A 172 -3.80 15.70 9.11
C GLU A 172 -4.70 16.16 7.95
N LYS A 173 -5.99 15.84 8.00
CA LYS A 173 -6.98 16.37 7.06
C LYS A 173 -7.24 17.84 7.37
N ASN A 174 -6.95 18.73 6.41
CA ASN A 174 -7.07 20.17 6.60
C ASN A 174 -8.50 20.62 6.97
N ALA A 175 -9.51 19.91 6.46
CA ALA A 175 -10.91 20.25 6.69
C ALA A 175 -11.43 19.86 8.09
N THR A 176 -10.89 18.79 8.70
CA THR A 176 -11.47 18.19 9.91
C THR A 176 -10.50 18.05 11.08
N GLY A 177 -9.18 18.17 10.83
CA GLY A 177 -8.15 17.90 11.83
C GLY A 177 -7.94 16.43 12.16
N GLN A 178 -8.68 15.52 11.53
CA GLN A 178 -8.50 14.07 11.70
C GLN A 178 -7.14 13.64 11.18
N ARG A 179 -6.46 12.75 11.91
CA ARG A 179 -5.12 12.27 11.58
C ARG A 179 -5.12 10.79 11.23
N PHE A 180 -4.21 10.40 10.33
CA PHE A 180 -3.96 9.01 10.00
C PHE A 180 -2.48 8.78 9.69
N PHE A 181 -2.04 7.53 9.87
CA PHE A 181 -0.69 7.06 9.55
C PHE A 181 -0.72 6.37 8.19
N PHE A 182 0.02 6.91 7.25
CA PHE A 182 0.16 6.36 5.90
C PHE A 182 1.56 5.79 5.71
N ILE A 183 1.66 4.60 5.14
CA ILE A 183 2.93 3.95 4.85
C ILE A 183 2.90 3.35 3.45
N ASN A 184 4.01 3.48 2.70
CA ASN A 184 4.17 2.99 1.34
C ASN A 184 5.45 2.21 1.19
N THR A 185 5.39 1.04 0.55
CA THR A 185 6.54 0.13 0.40
C THR A 185 6.61 -0.50 -0.98
N HIS A 186 7.76 -1.10 -1.30
CA HIS A 186 7.97 -1.99 -2.42
C HIS A 186 8.88 -3.13 -1.96
N LEU A 187 8.30 -4.33 -1.77
CA LEU A 187 9.03 -5.49 -1.26
C LEU A 187 9.98 -6.08 -2.30
N ASP A 188 10.87 -6.96 -1.85
CA ASP A 188 11.77 -7.67 -2.76
C ASP A 188 10.99 -8.60 -3.69
N HIS A 189 11.42 -8.70 -4.95
CA HIS A 189 10.71 -9.47 -5.96
C HIS A 189 11.18 -10.94 -6.03
N GLN A 190 12.33 -11.29 -5.43
CA GLN A 190 12.95 -12.61 -5.57
C GLN A 190 13.08 -13.35 -4.25
N VAL A 191 13.55 -12.68 -3.20
CA VAL A 191 14.01 -13.33 -1.97
C VAL A 191 12.88 -13.39 -0.93
N GLU A 192 12.37 -14.59 -0.68
CA GLU A 192 11.30 -14.83 0.30
C GLU A 192 11.68 -14.34 1.70
N ALA A 193 12.89 -14.64 2.18
CA ALA A 193 13.34 -14.17 3.48
C ALA A 193 13.31 -12.63 3.62
N ALA A 194 13.59 -11.90 2.53
CA ALA A 194 13.49 -10.45 2.52
C ALA A 194 12.03 -9.96 2.59
N LYS A 195 11.10 -10.69 1.97
CA LYS A 195 9.66 -10.40 2.06
C LYS A 195 9.13 -10.66 3.47
N VAL A 196 9.39 -11.84 4.02
CA VAL A 196 8.97 -12.26 5.37
C VAL A 196 9.44 -11.26 6.43
N ASN A 197 10.77 -11.01 6.46
CA ASN A 197 11.35 -10.11 7.45
C ASN A 197 10.97 -8.64 7.17
N GLY A 198 10.81 -8.27 5.91
CA GLY A 198 10.35 -6.93 5.52
C GLY A 198 8.95 -6.62 6.07
N ILE A 199 8.00 -7.57 5.96
CA ILE A 199 6.67 -7.45 6.53
C ILE A 199 6.71 -7.41 8.06
N ALA A 200 7.50 -8.28 8.69
CA ALA A 200 7.66 -8.27 10.14
C ALA A 200 8.19 -6.90 10.64
N LEU A 201 9.19 -6.34 9.97
CA LEU A 201 9.72 -5.02 10.28
C LEU A 201 8.68 -3.91 10.04
N ILE A 202 7.88 -3.97 8.98
CA ILE A 202 6.81 -2.99 8.73
C ILE A 202 5.81 -3.01 9.87
N LYS A 203 5.35 -4.21 10.33
CA LYS A 203 4.44 -4.35 11.48
C LYS A 203 5.06 -3.74 12.75
N GLU A 204 6.32 -4.02 13.03
CA GLU A 204 7.07 -3.46 14.17
C GLU A 204 7.15 -1.93 14.08
N LYS A 205 7.53 -1.40 12.91
CA LYS A 205 7.67 0.05 12.70
C LYS A 205 6.33 0.79 12.77
N ILE A 206 5.24 0.21 12.30
CA ILE A 206 3.89 0.80 12.53
C ILE A 206 3.64 0.94 14.02
N ALA A 207 3.88 -0.10 14.83
CA ALA A 207 3.68 -0.03 16.29
C ALA A 207 4.61 0.98 16.98
N GLN A 208 5.88 1.08 16.53
CA GLN A 208 6.86 2.01 17.11
C GLN A 208 6.63 3.48 16.73
N LEU A 209 6.20 3.76 15.50
CA LEU A 209 6.11 5.10 14.94
C LEU A 209 4.73 5.73 15.13
N ASN A 210 3.68 4.91 15.14
CA ASN A 210 2.29 5.34 15.35
C ASN A 210 1.88 5.30 16.83
N THR A 211 2.63 5.96 17.69
CA THR A 211 2.41 5.96 19.16
C THR A 211 1.09 6.60 19.57
N ALA A 212 0.52 7.46 18.72
CA ALA A 212 -0.78 8.09 18.96
C ALA A 212 -1.96 7.20 18.51
N ASN A 213 -1.70 5.98 18.03
CA ASN A 213 -2.72 5.04 17.54
C ASN A 213 -3.65 5.65 16.48
N HIS A 214 -3.11 6.46 15.57
CA HIS A 214 -3.89 6.93 14.44
C HIS A 214 -4.34 5.77 13.55
N PRO A 215 -5.49 5.86 12.88
CA PRO A 215 -5.87 4.93 11.83
C PRO A 215 -4.76 4.76 10.79
N VAL A 216 -4.57 3.53 10.29
CA VAL A 216 -3.42 3.18 9.44
C VAL A 216 -3.87 2.82 8.03
N VAL A 217 -3.14 3.29 7.02
CA VAL A 217 -3.20 2.78 5.65
C VAL A 217 -1.79 2.37 5.23
N LEU A 218 -1.66 1.12 4.77
CA LEU A 218 -0.43 0.58 4.16
C LEU A 218 -0.69 0.28 2.69
N THR A 219 0.08 0.93 1.82
CA THR A 219 0.07 0.68 0.37
C THR A 219 1.39 0.09 -0.09
N GLY A 220 1.38 -0.67 -1.18
CA GLY A 220 2.64 -1.15 -1.75
C GLY A 220 2.47 -2.12 -2.91
N ASP A 221 3.56 -2.25 -3.67
CA ASP A 221 3.86 -3.41 -4.46
C ASP A 221 4.59 -4.42 -3.57
N PHE A 222 3.86 -5.46 -3.15
CA PHE A 222 4.42 -6.47 -2.25
C PHE A 222 5.16 -7.58 -2.99
N ASN A 223 5.12 -7.58 -4.34
CA ASN A 223 5.67 -8.67 -5.15
C ASN A 223 5.20 -10.05 -4.64
N SER A 224 4.00 -10.12 -4.13
CA SER A 224 3.43 -11.28 -3.43
C SER A 224 1.93 -11.30 -3.56
N GLU A 225 1.41 -12.48 -3.89
CA GLU A 225 -0.02 -12.76 -3.88
C GLU A 225 -0.56 -12.77 -2.44
N PRO A 226 -1.82 -12.40 -2.20
CA PRO A 226 -2.37 -12.28 -0.85
C PRO A 226 -2.45 -13.61 -0.08
N THR A 227 -2.34 -14.74 -0.79
CA THR A 227 -2.33 -16.09 -0.21
C THR A 227 -0.99 -16.52 0.36
N GLN A 228 0.07 -15.79 0.08
CA GLN A 228 1.41 -16.11 0.61
C GLN A 228 1.42 -15.94 2.14
N ALA A 229 2.05 -16.85 2.86
CA ALA A 229 2.02 -16.91 4.32
C ALA A 229 2.43 -15.59 4.99
N TRP A 230 3.44 -14.90 4.45
CA TRP A 230 3.87 -13.61 4.97
C TRP A 230 2.85 -12.49 4.72
N MET A 231 2.05 -12.55 3.64
CA MET A 231 0.95 -11.63 3.39
C MET A 231 -0.22 -11.90 4.34
N VAL A 232 -0.54 -13.18 4.56
CA VAL A 232 -1.57 -13.59 5.54
C VAL A 232 -1.23 -13.07 6.94
N SER A 233 0.06 -13.01 7.31
CA SER A 233 0.49 -12.47 8.61
C SER A 233 0.18 -10.99 8.83
N LEU A 234 -0.04 -10.21 7.76
CA LEU A 234 -0.53 -8.83 7.88
C LEU A 234 -1.94 -8.76 8.44
N ASN A 235 -2.79 -9.77 8.15
CA ASN A 235 -4.17 -9.81 8.61
C ASN A 235 -4.31 -9.97 10.14
N GLU A 236 -3.22 -10.30 10.86
CA GLU A 236 -3.18 -10.25 12.33
C GLU A 236 -3.25 -8.81 12.88
N MET A 237 -2.90 -7.82 12.06
CA MET A 237 -2.80 -6.42 12.48
C MET A 237 -3.63 -5.47 11.61
N LEU A 238 -3.78 -5.76 10.32
CA LEU A 238 -4.39 -4.90 9.31
C LEU A 238 -5.45 -5.66 8.53
N GLY A 239 -6.56 -5.02 8.17
CA GLY A 239 -7.54 -5.53 7.21
C GLY A 239 -7.02 -5.42 5.77
N ASP A 240 -7.42 -6.34 4.91
CA ASP A 240 -7.20 -6.28 3.46
C ASP A 240 -8.39 -5.55 2.81
N CYS A 241 -8.14 -4.33 2.29
CA CYS A 241 -9.21 -3.49 1.75
C CYS A 241 -9.95 -4.15 0.60
N ARG A 242 -9.25 -4.87 -0.27
CA ARG A 242 -9.88 -5.58 -1.39
C ARG A 242 -10.85 -6.66 -0.93
N LYS A 243 -10.50 -7.37 0.15
CA LYS A 243 -11.32 -8.41 0.74
C LYS A 243 -12.51 -7.86 1.51
N ASP A 244 -12.30 -6.76 2.23
CA ASP A 244 -13.24 -6.28 3.25
C ASP A 244 -14.21 -5.23 2.73
N ALA A 245 -13.87 -4.53 1.62
CA ALA A 245 -14.73 -3.50 1.04
C ALA A 245 -15.99 -4.11 0.40
N PRO A 246 -17.18 -3.56 0.69
CA PRO A 246 -18.44 -4.06 0.11
C PRO A 246 -18.53 -3.87 -1.41
N LEU A 247 -17.82 -2.87 -1.95
CA LEU A 247 -17.69 -2.64 -3.39
C LEU A 247 -16.24 -2.90 -3.79
N THR A 248 -16.00 -3.99 -4.47
CA THR A 248 -14.65 -4.43 -4.84
C THR A 248 -14.65 -5.12 -6.19
N ASP A 249 -13.52 -5.07 -6.90
CA ASP A 249 -13.31 -5.80 -8.13
C ASP A 249 -12.38 -7.00 -7.94
N ASN A 250 -12.24 -7.84 -8.97
CA ASN A 250 -11.42 -9.04 -8.98
C ASN A 250 -10.30 -9.01 -10.03
N PHE A 251 -9.91 -7.83 -10.53
CA PHE A 251 -8.86 -7.72 -11.52
C PHE A 251 -7.45 -7.88 -10.94
N SER A 252 -6.53 -8.38 -11.75
CA SER A 252 -5.10 -8.36 -11.46
C SER A 252 -4.58 -6.92 -11.39
N THR A 253 -3.50 -6.70 -10.65
CA THR A 253 -2.89 -5.38 -10.52
C THR A 253 -1.63 -5.22 -11.36
N SER A 254 -0.84 -6.29 -11.57
CA SER A 254 0.33 -6.29 -12.44
C SER A 254 0.04 -7.04 -13.73
N HIS A 255 -0.01 -6.32 -14.85
CA HIS A 255 -0.35 -6.87 -16.16
C HIS A 255 0.86 -6.95 -17.10
N GLY A 256 2.03 -6.39 -16.74
CA GLY A 256 3.27 -6.50 -17.52
C GLY A 256 3.11 -6.07 -18.98
N TYR A 257 2.34 -5.01 -19.22
CA TYR A 257 1.95 -4.56 -20.58
C TYR A 257 1.15 -5.63 -21.36
N GLY A 258 0.23 -6.31 -20.69
CA GLY A 258 -0.62 -7.37 -21.25
C GLY A 258 0.03 -8.75 -21.31
N LYS A 259 1.13 -8.96 -20.59
CA LYS A 259 1.88 -10.25 -20.59
C LYS A 259 1.83 -11.00 -19.27
N LYS A 260 1.21 -10.42 -18.24
CA LYS A 260 1.10 -10.98 -16.88
C LYS A 260 -0.30 -10.82 -16.36
N ASN A 261 -0.60 -11.59 -15.33
CA ASN A 261 -1.85 -11.52 -14.59
C ASN A 261 -1.55 -11.84 -13.11
N GLN A 262 -1.16 -10.84 -12.32
CA GLN A 262 -0.74 -11.03 -10.93
C GLN A 262 -1.42 -10.01 -10.02
N LEU A 263 -1.80 -10.43 -8.83
CA LEU A 263 -2.34 -9.57 -7.77
C LEU A 263 -1.25 -9.35 -6.72
N ILE A 264 -0.45 -8.30 -6.89
CA ILE A 264 0.73 -8.03 -6.06
C ILE A 264 0.79 -6.62 -5.48
N ASP A 265 -0.09 -5.74 -5.91
CA ASP A 265 -0.29 -4.42 -5.33
C ASP A 265 -1.47 -4.46 -4.37
N HIS A 266 -1.31 -3.95 -3.15
CA HIS A 266 -2.31 -4.07 -2.09
C HIS A 266 -2.48 -2.78 -1.32
N ILE A 267 -3.69 -2.61 -0.73
CA ILE A 267 -4.04 -1.58 0.25
C ILE A 267 -4.55 -2.29 1.50
N TYR A 268 -3.78 -2.20 2.58
CA TYR A 268 -4.16 -2.65 3.91
C TYR A 268 -4.55 -1.47 4.79
N TYR A 269 -5.39 -1.71 5.78
CA TYR A 269 -5.91 -0.66 6.65
C TYR A 269 -6.10 -1.13 8.08
N LYS A 270 -6.21 -0.18 9.00
CA LYS A 270 -6.62 -0.39 10.39
C LYS A 270 -7.38 0.83 10.90
N ASP A 271 -8.41 0.59 11.70
CA ASP A 271 -9.26 1.62 12.32
C ASP A 271 -9.93 2.57 11.30
N PHE A 272 -10.26 2.03 10.13
CA PHE A 272 -11.11 2.61 9.09
C PHE A 272 -12.25 1.65 8.75
N THR A 273 -13.34 2.19 8.21
CA THR A 273 -14.38 1.41 7.53
C THR A 273 -14.12 1.46 6.03
N PRO A 274 -13.74 0.36 5.38
CA PRO A 274 -13.54 0.34 3.93
C PRO A 274 -14.91 0.39 3.23
N LEU A 275 -15.02 1.23 2.20
CA LEU A 275 -16.25 1.42 1.43
C LEU A 275 -16.13 0.83 0.03
N SER A 276 -14.95 0.99 -0.58
CA SER A 276 -14.71 0.48 -1.91
C SER A 276 -13.22 0.25 -2.18
N TYR A 277 -12.97 -0.66 -3.11
CA TYR A 277 -11.68 -0.93 -3.73
C TYR A 277 -11.87 -0.99 -5.25
N GLU A 278 -10.99 -0.37 -6.02
CA GLU A 278 -11.05 -0.28 -7.48
C GLU A 278 -9.66 -0.49 -8.08
N THR A 279 -9.56 -1.38 -9.08
CA THR A 279 -8.41 -1.49 -9.98
C THR A 279 -8.66 -0.59 -11.20
N ILE A 280 -7.86 0.47 -11.36
CA ILE A 280 -8.08 1.51 -12.37
C ILE A 280 -7.52 1.05 -13.71
N ARG A 281 -8.38 0.58 -14.61
CA ARG A 281 -8.04 0.01 -15.93
C ARG A 281 -8.30 0.96 -17.11
N ASN A 282 -8.79 2.15 -16.85
CA ASN A 282 -9.11 3.14 -17.89
C ASN A 282 -7.90 3.53 -18.72
N LYS A 283 -8.14 3.89 -19.98
CA LYS A 283 -7.11 4.49 -20.86
C LYS A 283 -7.10 6.00 -20.68
N TRP A 284 -5.93 6.58 -20.63
CA TRP A 284 -5.72 7.98 -20.36
C TRP A 284 -4.91 8.66 -21.46
N SER A 285 -5.40 9.80 -22.00
CA SER A 285 -4.69 10.61 -23.01
C SER A 285 -4.18 9.81 -24.21
N GLY A 286 -4.94 8.80 -24.65
CA GLY A 286 -4.56 7.93 -25.77
C GLY A 286 -3.43 6.95 -25.49
N VAL A 287 -2.96 6.87 -24.23
CA VAL A 287 -1.95 5.90 -23.78
C VAL A 287 -2.62 4.59 -23.44
N THR A 288 -2.18 3.48 -24.02
CA THR A 288 -2.75 2.15 -23.75
C THR A 288 -2.43 1.71 -22.34
N TYR A 289 -1.18 1.86 -21.91
CA TYR A 289 -0.72 1.51 -20.56
C TYR A 289 0.05 2.67 -19.96
N ILE A 290 -0.40 3.15 -18.79
CA ILE A 290 0.30 4.21 -18.05
C ILE A 290 1.46 3.67 -17.19
N SER A 291 1.48 2.36 -16.94
CA SER A 291 2.51 1.57 -16.28
C SER A 291 2.36 0.11 -16.71
N ASP A 292 3.19 -0.81 -16.25
CA ASP A 292 2.98 -2.26 -16.32
C ASP A 292 2.15 -2.80 -15.14
N HIS A 293 1.73 -1.89 -14.24
CA HIS A 293 0.74 -2.12 -13.19
C HIS A 293 -0.46 -1.19 -13.38
N TYR A 294 -1.64 -1.66 -12.97
CA TYR A 294 -2.81 -0.81 -12.79
C TYR A 294 -2.73 -0.09 -11.44
N PRO A 295 -3.06 1.21 -11.36
CA PRO A 295 -3.29 1.85 -10.08
C PRO A 295 -4.47 1.18 -9.38
N ILE A 296 -4.39 1.04 -8.06
CA ILE A 296 -5.52 0.64 -7.22
C ILE A 296 -5.90 1.77 -6.29
N MET A 297 -7.20 1.91 -6.03
CA MET A 297 -7.74 2.97 -5.20
C MET A 297 -8.77 2.43 -4.21
N ALA A 298 -8.73 2.93 -2.99
CA ALA A 298 -9.69 2.59 -1.96
C ALA A 298 -10.33 3.83 -1.36
N LYS A 299 -11.58 3.70 -0.89
CA LYS A 299 -12.31 4.73 -0.15
C LYS A 299 -12.67 4.23 1.23
N PHE A 300 -12.56 5.12 2.21
CA PHE A 300 -12.73 4.82 3.63
C PHE A 300 -13.53 5.90 4.35
N ASN A 301 -14.22 5.48 5.41
CA ASN A 301 -14.64 6.38 6.49
C ASN A 301 -13.78 6.13 7.73
N PHE A 302 -13.51 7.21 8.49
CA PHE A 302 -12.95 7.05 9.83
C PHE A 302 -13.97 6.35 10.73
N VAL A 303 -13.50 5.43 11.53
CA VAL A 303 -14.35 4.85 12.58
C VAL A 303 -14.68 5.94 13.59
N GLU A 304 -15.96 6.20 13.85
CA GLU A 304 -16.38 7.13 14.88
C GLU A 304 -15.84 6.63 16.24
N GLN A 305 -15.01 7.43 16.87
CA GLN A 305 -14.66 7.19 18.27
C GLN A 305 -15.93 7.43 19.08
N SER A 306 -16.49 6.38 19.68
CA SER A 306 -17.55 6.53 20.67
C SER A 306 -17.00 7.42 21.78
N ASN A 307 -17.47 8.68 21.83
CA ASN A 307 -17.25 9.54 22.98
C ASN A 307 -17.99 8.91 24.17
N ASN A 308 -17.33 8.00 24.89
CA ASN A 308 -17.72 7.64 26.22
C ASN A 308 -17.41 8.84 27.13
N SER A 309 -18.22 9.91 26.99
CA SER A 309 -18.43 10.84 28.08
C SER A 309 -19.33 10.13 29.08
N GLU A 310 -18.74 9.24 29.87
CA GLU A 310 -19.37 8.89 31.17
C GLU A 310 -19.34 10.17 31.99
N GLY A 311 -20.53 10.78 32.12
CA GLY A 311 -20.73 11.92 33.00
C GLY A 311 -20.42 11.49 34.48
N GLU A 312 -19.57 12.27 35.09
CA GLU A 312 -19.57 12.41 36.54
C GLU A 312 -20.72 13.30 37.01
#